data_4405699bdbb65401d2c87dafe8d6fe89
#
_entry.id   4405699bdbb65401d2c87dafe8d6fe89
#
_cell.length_a   1.000
_cell.length_b   1.000
_cell.length_c   1.000
_cell.angle_alpha   90.00
_cell.angle_beta   90.00
_cell.angle_gamma   90.00
#
_symmetry.space_group_name_H-M   'P 1'
#
loop_
_entity.id
_entity.type
_entity.pdbx_description
1 polymer ?
#
loop_
_entity_poly.entity_id
_entity_poly.type
_entity_poly.pdbx_seq_one_letter_code
_entity_poly.pdbx_strand_id
1 'polypeptide(L)' 'MSELSERLRKLRESMRPVRSMTVTSQLMGLHPDMLRRYERGESEPLPDALCLMADYYGVSTDYLLGRTDFPFVHRL' A
#
# COMPACT_ATOMS: atom_id res chain seq x y z
N MET A 1 8.06 11.68 5.93
CA MET A 1 7.23 10.75 5.16
C MET A 1 5.89 10.57 5.84
N SER A 2 4.84 10.32 5.08
CA SER A 2 3.51 10.14 5.64
C SER A 2 3.35 8.73 6.23
N GLU A 3 2.32 8.56 7.04
CA GLU A 3 1.94 7.24 7.55
C GLU A 3 1.72 6.24 6.41
N LEU A 4 1.08 6.70 5.33
CA LEU A 4 0.82 5.86 4.16
C LEU A 4 2.12 5.34 3.57
N SER A 5 3.10 6.22 3.34
CA SER A 5 4.39 5.83 2.75
C SER A 5 5.09 4.79 3.60
N GLU A 6 5.13 4.98 4.90
CA GLU A 6 5.79 4.06 5.81
C GLU A 6 5.08 2.72 5.90
N ARG A 7 3.75 2.73 5.97
CA ARG A 7 2.97 1.49 6.07
C ARG A 7 3.07 0.67 4.79
N LEU A 8 3.05 1.32 3.63
CA LEU A 8 3.24 0.62 2.34
C LEU A 8 4.59 -0.07 2.30
N ARG A 9 5.66 0.62 2.71
CA ARG A 9 6.99 0.02 2.73
C ARG A 9 7.06 -1.16 3.68
N LYS A 10 6.56 -1.01 4.89
CA LYS A 10 6.58 -2.08 5.89
C LYS A 10 5.81 -3.31 5.43
N LEU A 11 4.65 -3.10 4.83
CA LEU A 11 3.83 -4.19 4.31
C LEU A 11 4.57 -4.94 3.21
N ARG A 12 5.20 -4.21 2.27
CA ARG A 12 5.95 -4.85 1.19
C ARG A 12 7.12 -5.65 1.76
N GLU A 13 7.85 -5.08 2.72
CA GLU A 13 9.00 -5.73 3.33
C GLU A 13 8.61 -6.94 4.19
N SER A 14 7.37 -7.01 4.64
CA SER A 14 6.88 -8.14 5.43
C SER A 14 6.41 -9.32 4.58
N MET A 15 6.23 -9.12 3.28
CA MET A 15 5.80 -10.19 2.38
C MET A 15 6.93 -11.16 2.10
N ARG A 16 6.59 -12.44 1.87
CA ARG A 16 7.58 -13.46 1.53
C ARG A 16 7.13 -14.21 0.27
N PRO A 17 7.93 -14.23 -0.77
CA PRO A 17 9.22 -13.54 -0.88
C PRO A 17 9.05 -12.02 -0.95
N VAL A 18 10.08 -11.30 -0.52
CA VAL A 18 10.09 -9.83 -0.66
C VAL A 18 10.30 -9.49 -2.14
N ARG A 19 9.38 -8.72 -2.70
CA ARG A 19 9.43 -8.33 -4.12
C ARG A 19 9.86 -6.88 -4.26
N SER A 20 10.39 -6.54 -5.44
CA SER A 20 10.72 -5.15 -5.75
C SER A 20 9.46 -4.30 -5.81
N MET A 21 9.62 -2.99 -5.71
CA MET A 21 8.51 -2.06 -5.85
C MET A 21 7.89 -2.13 -7.25
N THR A 22 8.71 -2.34 -8.28
CA THR A 22 8.24 -2.47 -9.66
C THR A 22 7.33 -3.68 -9.83
N VAL A 23 7.79 -4.86 -9.40
CA VAL A 23 7.01 -6.08 -9.51
C VAL A 23 5.74 -5.99 -8.67
N THR A 24 5.83 -5.45 -7.46
CA THR A 24 4.68 -5.30 -6.59
C THR A 24 3.63 -4.38 -7.20
N SER A 25 4.06 -3.26 -7.80
CA SER A 25 3.13 -2.37 -8.51
C SER A 25 2.36 -3.12 -9.59
N GLN A 26 3.06 -3.91 -10.39
CA GLN A 26 2.44 -4.68 -11.47
C GLN A 26 1.44 -5.69 -10.94
N LEU A 27 1.78 -6.36 -9.86
CA LEU A 27 0.87 -7.34 -9.24
C LEU A 27 -0.39 -6.68 -8.66
N MET A 28 -0.30 -5.42 -8.25
CA MET A 28 -1.44 -4.66 -7.78
C MET A 28 -2.32 -4.13 -8.92
N GLY A 29 -1.84 -4.19 -10.16
CA GLY A 29 -2.53 -3.59 -11.29
C GLY A 29 -2.20 -2.13 -11.50
N LEU A 30 -1.08 -1.66 -10.96
CA LEU A 30 -0.64 -0.27 -11.09
C LEU A 30 0.50 -0.17 -12.10
N HIS A 31 0.75 1.06 -12.60
CA HIS A 31 1.93 1.33 -13.40
C HIS A 31 3.18 0.95 -12.60
N PRO A 32 4.22 0.38 -13.25
CA PRO A 32 5.40 -0.14 -12.55
C PRO A 32 6.12 0.86 -11.63
N ASP A 33 5.99 2.15 -11.89
CA ASP A 33 6.67 3.19 -11.12
C ASP A 33 5.87 3.73 -9.94
N MET A 34 4.61 3.32 -9.80
CA MET A 34 3.71 4.01 -8.86
C MET A 34 4.00 3.70 -7.41
N LEU A 35 4.26 2.43 -7.05
CA LEU A 35 4.50 2.10 -5.65
C LEU A 35 5.74 2.84 -5.12
N ARG A 36 6.78 2.95 -5.94
CA ARG A 36 7.97 3.71 -5.59
C ARG A 36 7.62 5.15 -5.22
N ARG A 37 6.78 5.78 -6.02
CA ARG A 37 6.36 7.17 -5.77
C ARG A 37 5.57 7.29 -4.47
N TYR A 38 4.67 6.35 -4.23
CA TYR A 38 3.88 6.34 -3.00
C TYR A 38 4.75 6.08 -1.77
N GLU A 39 5.67 5.12 -1.85
CA GLU A 39 6.55 4.80 -0.72
C GLU A 39 7.53 5.93 -0.40
N ARG A 40 7.85 6.75 -1.38
CA ARG A 40 8.71 7.92 -1.19
C ARG A 40 7.96 9.18 -0.79
N GLY A 41 6.64 9.15 -0.83
CA GLY A 41 5.82 10.31 -0.55
C GLY A 41 5.81 11.35 -1.66
N GLU A 42 6.23 10.95 -2.88
CA GLU A 42 6.26 11.85 -4.05
C GLU A 42 4.89 12.06 -4.66
N SER A 43 3.99 11.13 -4.46
CA SER A 43 2.61 11.18 -4.96
C SER A 43 1.68 10.57 -3.94
N GLU A 44 0.44 11.03 -3.93
CA GLU A 44 -0.60 10.44 -3.12
C GLU A 44 -1.54 9.63 -4.00
N PRO A 45 -1.91 8.41 -3.59
CA PRO A 45 -2.81 7.60 -4.42
C PRO A 45 -4.21 8.17 -4.44
N LEU A 46 -4.83 8.14 -5.61
CA LEU A 46 -6.26 8.37 -5.76
C LEU A 46 -7.02 7.17 -5.17
N PRO A 47 -8.34 7.32 -4.92
CA PRO A 47 -9.11 6.24 -4.27
C PRO A 47 -8.98 4.87 -4.93
N ASP A 48 -8.95 4.81 -6.26
CA ASP A 48 -8.85 3.53 -6.96
C ASP A 48 -7.52 2.83 -6.66
N ALA A 49 -6.40 3.57 -6.72
CA ALA A 49 -5.09 3.01 -6.42
C ALA A 49 -4.99 2.61 -4.95
N LEU A 50 -5.57 3.41 -4.06
CA LEU A 50 -5.58 3.12 -2.63
C LEU A 50 -6.30 1.79 -2.35
N CYS A 51 -7.44 1.56 -2.99
CA CYS A 51 -8.19 0.32 -2.84
C CYS A 51 -7.41 -0.88 -3.39
N LEU A 52 -6.75 -0.73 -4.55
CA LEU A 52 -5.95 -1.81 -5.11
C LEU A 52 -4.81 -2.22 -4.17
N MET A 53 -4.16 -1.25 -3.55
CA MET A 53 -3.08 -1.53 -2.61
C MET A 53 -3.60 -2.18 -1.33
N ALA A 54 -4.71 -1.68 -0.80
CA ALA A 54 -5.32 -2.25 0.40
C ALA A 54 -5.75 -3.70 0.15
N ASP A 55 -6.37 -3.96 -0.99
CA ASP A 55 -6.80 -5.31 -1.35
C ASP A 55 -5.62 -6.25 -1.50
N TYR A 56 -4.55 -5.79 -2.16
CA TYR A 56 -3.37 -6.61 -2.37
C TYR A 56 -2.73 -7.04 -1.05
N TYR A 57 -2.60 -6.11 -0.11
CA TYR A 57 -2.00 -6.40 1.20
C TYR A 57 -2.98 -6.99 2.20
N GLY A 58 -4.27 -7.05 1.89
CA GLY A 58 -5.28 -7.59 2.78
C GLY A 58 -5.53 -6.71 4.00
N VAL A 59 -5.41 -5.40 3.85
CA VAL A 59 -5.62 -4.43 4.93
C VAL A 59 -6.71 -3.44 4.53
N SER A 60 -7.17 -2.66 5.50
CA SER A 60 -8.16 -1.61 5.23
C SER A 60 -7.47 -0.36 4.65
N THR A 61 -8.23 0.45 3.91
CA THR A 61 -7.75 1.74 3.45
C THR A 61 -7.48 2.68 4.64
N ASP A 62 -8.27 2.57 5.70
CA ASP A 62 -8.05 3.36 6.91
C ASP A 62 -6.70 3.05 7.54
N TYR A 63 -6.31 1.77 7.56
CA TYR A 63 -5.00 1.38 8.06
C TYR A 63 -3.89 2.01 7.23
N LEU A 64 -3.99 1.95 5.90
CA LEU A 64 -2.99 2.54 5.02
C LEU A 64 -2.86 4.05 5.25
N LEU A 65 -3.97 4.73 5.49
CA LEU A 65 -3.98 6.17 5.70
C LEU A 65 -3.56 6.59 7.11
N GLY A 66 -3.33 5.63 8.00
CA GLY A 66 -2.93 5.94 9.37
C GLY A 66 -4.09 6.33 10.28
N ARG A 67 -5.33 6.08 9.87
CA ARG A 67 -6.52 6.43 10.66
C ARG A 67 -6.81 5.41 11.73
N THR A 68 -6.23 4.23 11.63
CA THR A 68 -6.35 3.17 12.62
C THR A 68 -5.07 2.36 12.65
N ASP A 69 -4.76 1.76 13.79
CA ASP A 69 -3.66 0.81 13.91
C ASP A 69 -4.10 -0.64 13.70
N PHE A 70 -5.40 -0.85 13.52
CA PHE A 70 -5.98 -2.16 13.26
C PHE A 70 -6.03 -2.39 11.75
N PRO A 71 -5.27 -3.36 11.21
CA PRO A 71 -5.13 -3.50 9.75
C PRO A 71 -6.33 -4.08 9.03
N PHE A 72 -7.20 -4.81 9.73
CA PHE A 72 -8.27 -5.53 9.06
C PHE A 72 -9.55 -4.69 8.94
N VAL A 73 -10.35 -5.01 7.93
CA VAL A 73 -11.65 -4.37 7.75
C VAL A 73 -12.61 -4.86 8.82
N HIS A 74 -13.27 -3.92 9.51
CA HIS A 74 -14.33 -4.28 10.45
C HIS A 74 -15.58 -4.69 9.69
N ARG A 75 -16.11 -5.85 10.02
CA ARG A 75 -17.39 -6.30 9.47
C ARG A 75 -18.38 -6.45 10.62
N LEU A 76 -19.51 -5.84 10.45
CA LEU A 76 -20.60 -5.97 11.40
C LEU A 76 -21.48 -7.14 11.03
#